data_e2efe0a88f525a8becd0f82e6eaaad77
#
_entry.id   e2efe0a88f525a8becd0f82e6eaaad77
#
_cell.length_a   1.000
_cell.length_b   1.000
_cell.length_c   1.000
_cell.angle_alpha   90.00
_cell.angle_beta   90.00
_cell.angle_gamma   90.00
#
_symmetry.space_group_name_H-M   'P 1'
#
loop_
_entity.id
_entity.type
_entity.pdbx_description
1 polymer ?
#
loop_
_entity_poly.entity_id
_entity_poly.type
_entity_poly.pdbx_seq_one_letter_code
_entity_poly.pdbx_strand_id
1 'polypeptide(L)'
;MKKTIVLALATVCVLSANASTTTKKDSVNPNKPVFTVIKQNPITSIKNQNRSGTCWDYSTLSFFEAEILKATGKTYDLAEAFVANKTYMDRAIQVVRLHGDCQFSQGGSAYDPLFCIQHYGICPETAMAKTGSQYGDSLFNFNEFFNVMTPYVEAIAKSDAKKLSPAWKNGLQGILDSYLGATPKQFTYEGRTFTPKSFAAYIGLDSAACNNYVSFTSYTHHPFWSAFAVEVQDNWRNPLSWNVPIDCLEKIIDNAIMNGYTVAWGGDVSEDGFTRTGLAYMYDTKKVANMDGSDMAHWLKLTAAKRKNIVDSLGVNVPEIEPTQKMRQERYDDWELTDDHGMLIYGIAKDQNGKEYYMVKNSWGETGDYKGIWYMTKNFIVANTMDFMVNKNAVPKDIRKKCGF
;
A
#
# COMPACT_ATOMS: atom_id res chain seq x y z
N MET A 1 -53.34 -33.71 -66.70
CA MET A 1 -52.86 -34.42 -65.56
C MET A 1 -52.74 -33.39 -64.39
N LYS A 2 -53.74 -33.36 -63.55
CA LYS A 2 -53.83 -32.42 -62.41
C LYS A 2 -53.16 -33.08 -61.23
N LYS A 3 -52.17 -32.46 -60.64
CA LYS A 3 -51.58 -32.88 -59.36
C LYS A 3 -52.24 -32.10 -58.22
N THR A 4 -52.93 -32.85 -57.36
CA THR A 4 -53.58 -32.37 -56.17
C THR A 4 -52.54 -32.24 -55.03
N ILE A 5 -52.38 -31.07 -54.45
CA ILE A 5 -51.53 -30.83 -53.26
C ILE A 5 -52.44 -30.93 -52.03
N VAL A 6 -52.12 -31.88 -51.17
CA VAL A 6 -52.75 -32.04 -49.86
C VAL A 6 -51.98 -31.19 -48.84
N LEU A 7 -52.66 -30.22 -48.25
CA LEU A 7 -52.12 -29.36 -47.18
C LEU A 7 -52.41 -30.01 -45.83
N ALA A 8 -51.40 -30.49 -45.12
CA ALA A 8 -51.54 -31.00 -43.77
C ALA A 8 -51.33 -29.83 -42.78
N LEU A 9 -52.37 -29.47 -42.04
CA LEU A 9 -52.31 -28.55 -40.91
C LEU A 9 -51.71 -29.29 -39.72
N ALA A 10 -50.50 -28.88 -39.30
CA ALA A 10 -49.94 -29.31 -38.03
C ALA A 10 -50.30 -28.29 -36.94
N THR A 11 -51.12 -28.70 -35.99
CA THR A 11 -51.48 -27.92 -34.80
C THR A 11 -50.32 -27.98 -33.81
N VAL A 12 -49.59 -26.89 -33.65
CA VAL A 12 -48.56 -26.78 -32.61
C VAL A 12 -49.18 -26.32 -31.32
N CYS A 13 -49.29 -27.23 -30.36
CA CYS A 13 -49.61 -26.88 -28.96
C CYS A 13 -48.38 -26.21 -28.33
N VAL A 14 -48.44 -24.89 -28.14
CA VAL A 14 -47.46 -24.16 -27.34
C VAL A 14 -47.78 -24.37 -25.83
N LEU A 15 -47.04 -25.27 -25.20
CA LEU A 15 -46.99 -25.40 -23.75
C LEU A 15 -46.14 -24.23 -23.21
N SER A 16 -46.80 -23.22 -22.66
CA SER A 16 -46.16 -22.13 -21.94
C SER A 16 -45.62 -22.67 -20.61
N ALA A 17 -44.37 -23.05 -20.58
CA ALA A 17 -43.68 -23.31 -19.34
C ALA A 17 -43.37 -21.96 -18.68
N ASN A 18 -44.17 -21.60 -17.66
CA ASN A 18 -43.81 -20.52 -16.76
C ASN A 18 -42.60 -20.96 -15.94
N ALA A 19 -41.40 -20.66 -16.43
CA ALA A 19 -40.18 -20.68 -15.64
C ALA A 19 -40.27 -19.51 -14.64
N SER A 20 -40.73 -19.83 -13.42
CA SER A 20 -40.57 -18.93 -12.28
C SER A 20 -39.07 -18.71 -12.04
N THR A 21 -38.52 -17.64 -12.60
CA THR A 21 -37.18 -17.12 -12.21
C THR A 21 -37.32 -16.60 -10.80
N THR A 22 -37.08 -17.47 -9.81
CA THR A 22 -36.75 -17.05 -8.46
C THR A 22 -35.42 -16.33 -8.58
N THR A 23 -35.45 -15.01 -8.78
CA THR A 23 -34.33 -14.12 -8.47
C THR A 23 -34.03 -14.39 -7.00
N LYS A 24 -32.89 -15.10 -6.74
CA LYS A 24 -32.27 -15.04 -5.42
C LYS A 24 -32.06 -13.56 -5.13
N LYS A 25 -32.90 -12.98 -4.27
CA LYS A 25 -32.57 -11.76 -3.56
C LYS A 25 -31.28 -12.10 -2.83
N ASP A 26 -30.16 -11.56 -3.30
CA ASP A 26 -28.93 -11.55 -2.52
C ASP A 26 -29.32 -10.96 -1.17
N SER A 27 -29.26 -11.78 -0.13
CA SER A 27 -29.57 -11.34 1.23
C SER A 27 -28.46 -10.34 1.59
N VAL A 28 -28.78 -9.06 1.48
CA VAL A 28 -27.90 -7.98 1.91
C VAL A 28 -27.57 -8.27 3.37
N ASN A 29 -26.30 -8.46 3.68
CA ASN A 29 -25.84 -8.65 5.06
C ASN A 29 -26.30 -7.41 5.87
N PRO A 30 -27.21 -7.55 6.86
CA PRO A 30 -27.73 -6.41 7.63
C PRO A 30 -26.64 -5.73 8.45
N ASN A 31 -25.50 -6.42 8.67
CA ASN A 31 -24.36 -5.92 9.40
C ASN A 31 -23.34 -5.19 8.49
N LYS A 32 -23.57 -5.17 7.17
CA LYS A 32 -22.65 -4.49 6.24
C LYS A 32 -22.61 -3.00 6.58
N PRO A 33 -21.40 -2.41 6.73
CA PRO A 33 -21.27 -0.98 6.96
C PRO A 33 -21.85 -0.14 5.81
N VAL A 34 -22.61 0.88 6.19
CA VAL A 34 -23.07 1.95 5.28
C VAL A 34 -22.35 3.21 5.70
N PHE A 35 -21.44 3.66 4.85
CA PHE A 35 -20.55 4.76 5.19
C PHE A 35 -21.11 6.13 4.83
N THR A 36 -20.98 7.06 5.76
CA THR A 36 -21.14 8.51 5.53
C THR A 36 -19.76 9.14 5.59
N VAL A 37 -19.34 9.78 4.49
CA VAL A 37 -18.05 10.44 4.41
C VAL A 37 -18.06 11.71 5.27
N ILE A 38 -17.10 11.83 6.20
CA ILE A 38 -16.85 13.02 7.01
C ILE A 38 -15.93 13.98 6.26
N LYS A 39 -14.84 13.44 5.74
CA LYS A 39 -13.83 14.18 4.97
C LYS A 39 -13.19 13.25 3.94
N GLN A 40 -13.05 13.74 2.72
CA GLN A 40 -12.33 13.04 1.66
C GLN A 40 -11.44 14.04 0.92
N ASN A 41 -10.16 13.73 0.84
CA ASN A 41 -9.20 14.51 0.08
C ASN A 41 -9.06 13.92 -1.33
N PRO A 42 -8.78 14.73 -2.35
CA PRO A 42 -8.61 14.24 -3.72
C PRO A 42 -7.37 13.33 -3.81
N ILE A 43 -7.51 12.26 -4.56
CA ILE A 43 -6.45 11.30 -4.88
C ILE A 43 -6.43 10.99 -6.38
N THR A 44 -5.34 10.43 -6.85
CA THR A 44 -5.21 9.89 -8.21
C THR A 44 -5.87 8.51 -8.33
N SER A 45 -5.92 7.94 -9.54
CA SER A 45 -6.53 6.63 -9.83
C SER A 45 -5.94 5.50 -8.98
N ILE A 46 -6.74 4.45 -8.79
CA ILE A 46 -6.28 3.21 -8.17
C ILE A 46 -5.34 2.50 -9.13
N LYS A 47 -4.13 2.18 -8.67
CA LYS A 47 -3.14 1.41 -9.43
C LYS A 47 -3.09 -0.05 -8.98
N ASN A 48 -2.39 -0.89 -9.73
CA ASN A 48 -2.24 -2.31 -9.43
C ASN A 48 -0.76 -2.72 -9.49
N GLN A 49 -0.14 -2.92 -8.32
CA GLN A 49 1.22 -3.45 -8.21
C GLN A 49 1.32 -4.92 -8.62
N ASN A 50 0.19 -5.63 -8.69
CA ASN A 50 0.08 -7.05 -9.00
C ASN A 50 1.04 -7.90 -8.15
N ARG A 51 1.91 -8.70 -8.81
CA ARG A 51 2.87 -9.59 -8.14
C ARG A 51 4.26 -8.95 -7.99
N SER A 52 4.29 -7.71 -7.53
CA SER A 52 5.51 -7.03 -7.13
C SER A 52 5.42 -6.64 -5.65
N GLY A 53 6.52 -6.76 -4.90
CA GLY A 53 6.61 -6.31 -3.51
C GLY A 53 6.91 -4.82 -3.42
N THR A 54 6.26 -3.99 -4.24
CA THR A 54 6.50 -2.54 -4.37
C THR A 54 5.37 -1.68 -3.79
N CYS A 55 4.63 -2.21 -2.81
CA CYS A 55 3.57 -1.45 -2.12
C CYS A 55 4.09 -0.12 -1.55
N TRP A 56 5.31 -0.11 -1.00
CA TRP A 56 6.00 1.07 -0.50
C TRP A 56 6.15 2.17 -1.56
N ASP A 57 6.39 1.78 -2.82
CA ASP A 57 6.56 2.69 -3.95
C ASP A 57 5.19 3.23 -4.43
N TYR A 58 4.25 2.33 -4.71
CA TYR A 58 2.89 2.68 -5.15
C TYR A 58 2.16 3.59 -4.15
N SER A 59 2.24 3.28 -2.86
CA SER A 59 1.60 4.08 -1.82
C SER A 59 2.23 5.46 -1.68
N THR A 60 3.56 5.52 -1.71
CA THR A 60 4.28 6.79 -1.53
C THR A 60 4.21 7.67 -2.76
N LEU A 61 4.28 7.11 -3.97
CA LEU A 61 4.03 7.91 -5.19
C LEU A 61 2.59 8.41 -5.23
N SER A 62 1.60 7.59 -4.82
CA SER A 62 0.22 8.08 -4.64
C SER A 62 0.13 9.23 -3.64
N PHE A 63 0.92 9.20 -2.57
CA PHE A 63 1.01 10.31 -1.62
C PHE A 63 1.57 11.57 -2.29
N PHE A 64 2.68 11.49 -3.02
CA PHE A 64 3.24 12.65 -3.72
C PHE A 64 2.32 13.17 -4.82
N GLU A 65 1.65 12.29 -5.56
CA GLU A 65 0.63 12.67 -6.54
C GLU A 65 -0.52 13.46 -5.89
N ALA A 66 -0.97 13.05 -4.69
CA ALA A 66 -1.99 13.78 -3.94
C ALA A 66 -1.48 15.13 -3.41
N GLU A 67 -0.23 15.21 -2.96
CA GLU A 67 0.42 16.48 -2.56
C GLU A 67 0.49 17.47 -3.73
N ILE A 68 0.90 17.01 -4.92
CA ILE A 68 0.93 17.82 -6.14
C ILE A 68 -0.48 18.26 -6.53
N LEU A 69 -1.44 17.33 -6.51
CA LEU A 69 -2.84 17.62 -6.82
C LEU A 69 -3.41 18.68 -5.89
N LYS A 70 -3.12 18.58 -4.58
CA LYS A 70 -3.50 19.61 -3.59
C LYS A 70 -2.86 20.96 -3.88
N ALA A 71 -1.58 20.98 -4.23
CA ALA A 71 -0.82 22.22 -4.43
C ALA A 71 -1.15 22.92 -5.76
N THR A 72 -1.44 22.16 -6.82
CA THR A 72 -1.50 22.67 -8.21
C THR A 72 -2.86 22.50 -8.89
N GLY A 73 -3.71 21.62 -8.38
CA GLY A 73 -4.95 21.16 -9.05
C GLY A 73 -4.71 20.24 -10.24
N LYS A 74 -3.46 19.83 -10.50
CA LYS A 74 -3.08 18.94 -11.61
C LYS A 74 -2.81 17.53 -11.14
N THR A 75 -3.22 16.55 -11.94
CA THR A 75 -2.91 15.14 -11.73
C THR A 75 -1.66 14.75 -12.51
N TYR A 76 -0.81 13.95 -11.89
CA TYR A 76 0.33 13.32 -12.52
C TYR A 76 0.29 11.82 -12.24
N ASP A 77 0.83 11.04 -13.14
CA ASP A 77 1.03 9.60 -13.03
C ASP A 77 2.54 9.36 -13.01
N LEU A 78 3.08 9.16 -11.80
CA LEU A 78 4.52 9.03 -11.56
C LEU A 78 4.96 7.58 -11.75
N ALA A 79 6.18 7.38 -12.28
CA ALA A 79 6.68 6.06 -12.68
C ALA A 79 7.25 5.27 -11.50
N GLU A 80 6.53 4.25 -11.04
CA GLU A 80 7.01 3.30 -10.03
C GLU A 80 8.23 2.52 -10.54
N ALA A 81 8.26 2.15 -11.81
CA ALA A 81 9.40 1.45 -12.39
C ALA A 81 10.71 2.26 -12.33
N PHE A 82 10.63 3.59 -12.43
CA PHE A 82 11.78 4.47 -12.27
C PHE A 82 12.33 4.41 -10.84
N VAL A 83 11.45 4.51 -9.85
CA VAL A 83 11.82 4.46 -8.43
C VAL A 83 12.39 3.09 -8.07
N ALA A 84 11.71 2.00 -8.46
CA ALA A 84 12.17 0.64 -8.22
C ALA A 84 13.55 0.38 -8.84
N ASN A 85 13.81 0.81 -10.10
CA ASN A 85 15.10 0.66 -10.76
C ASN A 85 16.25 1.33 -9.96
N LYS A 86 16.04 2.57 -9.51
CA LYS A 86 17.04 3.29 -8.71
C LYS A 86 17.23 2.69 -7.32
N THR A 87 16.15 2.37 -6.66
CA THR A 87 16.15 1.84 -5.29
C THR A 87 16.84 0.47 -5.23
N TYR A 88 16.53 -0.45 -6.14
CA TYR A 88 17.17 -1.77 -6.15
C TYR A 88 18.65 -1.72 -6.49
N MET A 89 19.09 -0.80 -7.34
CA MET A 89 20.52 -0.56 -7.56
C MET A 89 21.21 -0.10 -6.26
N ASP A 90 20.63 0.87 -5.56
CA ASP A 90 21.16 1.37 -4.29
C ASP A 90 21.21 0.29 -3.22
N ARG A 91 20.12 -0.51 -3.08
CA ARG A 91 20.06 -1.62 -2.12
C ARG A 91 21.11 -2.67 -2.42
N ALA A 92 21.30 -3.04 -3.68
CA ALA A 92 22.35 -3.96 -4.07
C ALA A 92 23.75 -3.43 -3.72
N ILE A 93 24.00 -2.14 -3.95
CA ILE A 93 25.27 -1.51 -3.55
C ILE A 93 25.48 -1.60 -2.04
N GLN A 94 24.43 -1.39 -1.25
CA GLN A 94 24.48 -1.50 0.21
C GLN A 94 24.76 -2.94 0.65
N VAL A 95 24.04 -3.91 0.11
CA VAL A 95 24.25 -5.35 0.39
C VAL A 95 25.69 -5.76 0.10
N VAL A 96 26.24 -5.34 -1.03
CA VAL A 96 27.64 -5.62 -1.39
C VAL A 96 28.62 -4.92 -0.44
N ARG A 97 28.37 -3.67 -0.04
CA ARG A 97 29.20 -2.96 0.96
C ARG A 97 29.20 -3.60 2.34
N LEU A 98 28.08 -4.21 2.71
CA LEU A 98 27.91 -4.92 3.98
C LEU A 98 28.26 -6.42 3.89
N HIS A 99 28.89 -6.85 2.79
CA HIS A 99 29.31 -8.25 2.57
C HIS A 99 28.17 -9.28 2.71
N GLY A 100 26.92 -8.86 2.42
CA GLY A 100 25.74 -9.71 2.53
C GLY A 100 25.06 -9.72 3.90
N ASP A 101 25.52 -8.93 4.87
CA ASP A 101 24.88 -8.80 6.19
C ASP A 101 23.61 -7.93 6.18
N CYS A 102 23.04 -7.70 5.00
CA CYS A 102 21.78 -7.01 4.77
C CYS A 102 20.99 -7.78 3.71
N GLN A 103 19.71 -7.97 3.94
CA GLN A 103 18.86 -8.72 3.02
C GLN A 103 18.60 -7.91 1.74
N PHE A 104 18.74 -8.58 0.58
CA PHE A 104 18.26 -8.06 -0.68
C PHE A 104 16.85 -8.57 -0.95
N SER A 105 15.84 -7.72 -0.83
CA SER A 105 14.41 -8.06 -0.96
C SER A 105 13.66 -7.05 -1.82
N GLN A 106 12.39 -7.33 -2.10
CA GLN A 106 11.50 -6.46 -2.87
C GLN A 106 10.96 -5.27 -2.06
N GLY A 107 10.90 -5.41 -0.74
CA GLY A 107 10.31 -4.42 0.15
C GLY A 107 11.14 -3.14 0.25
N GLY A 108 10.56 -2.14 0.87
CA GLY A 108 11.15 -0.82 1.11
C GLY A 108 10.21 0.01 1.97
N SER A 109 10.62 1.24 2.28
CA SER A 109 9.87 2.16 3.11
C SER A 109 9.38 3.38 2.32
N ALA A 110 8.49 4.17 2.89
CA ALA A 110 8.05 5.44 2.30
C ALA A 110 9.21 6.43 2.04
N TYR A 111 10.34 6.21 2.70
CA TYR A 111 11.55 7.02 2.46
C TYR A 111 12.25 6.71 1.13
N ASP A 112 12.12 5.50 0.59
CA ASP A 112 12.82 5.12 -0.64
C ASP A 112 12.37 5.94 -1.86
N PRO A 113 11.06 6.16 -2.14
CA PRO A 113 10.64 7.08 -3.19
C PRO A 113 11.02 8.54 -2.90
N LEU A 114 10.94 8.99 -1.64
CA LEU A 114 11.39 10.33 -1.25
C LEU A 114 12.88 10.51 -1.56
N PHE A 115 13.72 9.56 -1.15
CA PHE A 115 15.15 9.55 -1.44
C PHE A 115 15.42 9.54 -2.96
N CYS A 116 14.70 8.71 -3.70
CA CYS A 116 14.84 8.62 -5.15
C CYS A 116 14.53 9.97 -5.82
N ILE A 117 13.40 10.60 -5.48
CA ILE A 117 13.03 11.92 -6.01
C ILE A 117 14.09 12.97 -5.65
N GLN A 118 14.54 12.99 -4.42
CA GLN A 118 15.54 13.95 -3.94
C GLN A 118 16.88 13.81 -4.65
N HIS A 119 17.34 12.58 -4.93
CA HIS A 119 18.68 12.32 -5.44
C HIS A 119 18.74 12.09 -6.94
N TYR A 120 17.70 11.45 -7.53
CA TYR A 120 17.66 11.08 -8.94
C TYR A 120 16.60 11.84 -9.73
N GLY A 121 15.61 12.43 -9.05
CA GLY A 121 14.43 13.01 -9.65
C GLY A 121 13.33 11.94 -9.89
N ILE A 122 12.41 12.25 -10.77
CA ILE A 122 11.29 11.37 -11.15
C ILE A 122 10.89 11.62 -12.61
N CYS A 123 10.21 10.69 -13.23
CA CYS A 123 9.57 10.88 -14.53
C CYS A 123 8.09 10.43 -14.47
N PRO A 124 7.26 10.87 -15.43
CA PRO A 124 5.91 10.32 -15.56
C PRO A 124 5.98 8.88 -16.08
N GLU A 125 4.95 8.07 -15.77
CA GLU A 125 4.85 6.68 -16.20
C GLU A 125 5.01 6.54 -17.72
N THR A 126 4.47 7.49 -18.49
CA THR A 126 4.57 7.52 -19.95
C THR A 126 6.00 7.68 -20.49
N ALA A 127 6.96 8.08 -19.68
CA ALA A 127 8.37 8.20 -20.05
C ALA A 127 9.17 6.91 -19.85
N MET A 128 8.59 5.91 -19.15
CA MET A 128 9.20 4.59 -18.99
C MET A 128 8.82 3.65 -20.15
N ALA A 129 9.80 2.89 -20.61
CA ALA A 129 9.53 1.87 -21.63
C ALA A 129 8.77 0.69 -21.01
N LYS A 130 7.94 0.03 -21.82
CA LYS A 130 7.37 -1.27 -21.46
C LYS A 130 8.48 -2.29 -21.21
N THR A 131 8.27 -3.20 -20.27
CA THR A 131 9.34 -4.01 -19.71
C THR A 131 9.05 -5.51 -19.77
N GLY A 132 10.11 -6.31 -19.60
CA GLY A 132 10.01 -7.76 -19.60
C GLY A 132 9.28 -8.36 -18.39
N SER A 133 9.12 -7.60 -17.30
CA SER A 133 8.35 -8.05 -16.14
C SER A 133 6.85 -7.74 -16.23
N GLN A 134 6.41 -7.14 -17.34
CA GLN A 134 5.00 -6.87 -17.64
C GLN A 134 4.49 -7.89 -18.66
N TYR A 135 3.92 -8.98 -18.19
CA TYR A 135 3.44 -10.09 -19.02
C TYR A 135 2.11 -9.75 -19.71
N GLY A 136 2.16 -9.14 -20.87
CA GLY A 136 1.01 -8.98 -21.78
C GLY A 136 -0.11 -8.05 -21.31
N ASP A 137 -0.42 -8.01 -20.03
CA ASP A 137 -1.45 -7.19 -19.41
C ASP A 137 -0.92 -5.85 -18.86
N SER A 138 0.36 -5.59 -19.05
CA SER A 138 1.08 -4.42 -18.51
C SER A 138 1.18 -4.37 -16.99
N LEU A 139 0.94 -5.49 -16.30
CA LEU A 139 1.09 -5.60 -14.84
C LEU A 139 2.42 -6.28 -14.49
N PHE A 140 3.08 -5.76 -13.45
CA PHE A 140 4.35 -6.32 -13.00
C PHE A 140 4.21 -7.70 -12.36
N ASN A 141 5.18 -8.57 -12.66
CA ASN A 141 5.39 -9.85 -11.97
C ASN A 141 6.89 -10.02 -11.71
N PHE A 142 7.29 -9.88 -10.47
CA PHE A 142 8.68 -9.88 -10.04
C PHE A 142 9.24 -11.26 -9.65
N ASN A 143 8.46 -12.33 -9.81
CA ASN A 143 8.92 -13.67 -9.42
C ASN A 143 10.21 -14.07 -10.16
N GLU A 144 10.20 -13.99 -11.51
CA GLU A 144 11.40 -14.30 -12.31
C GLU A 144 12.52 -13.29 -12.05
N PHE A 145 12.17 -12.00 -12.02
CA PHE A 145 13.11 -10.91 -11.82
C PHE A 145 13.94 -11.08 -10.55
N PHE A 146 13.30 -11.33 -9.41
CA PHE A 146 14.02 -11.53 -8.13
C PHE A 146 14.72 -12.89 -8.04
N ASN A 147 14.22 -13.93 -8.70
CA ASN A 147 14.94 -15.21 -8.82
C ASN A 147 16.26 -15.06 -9.58
N VAL A 148 16.40 -14.07 -10.46
CA VAL A 148 17.66 -13.76 -11.14
C VAL A 148 18.49 -12.76 -10.34
N MET A 149 17.88 -11.71 -9.86
CA MET A 149 18.59 -10.57 -9.26
C MET A 149 19.16 -10.87 -7.88
N THR A 150 18.42 -11.56 -7.01
CA THR A 150 18.88 -11.89 -5.66
C THR A 150 20.13 -12.76 -5.65
N PRO A 151 20.20 -13.89 -6.36
CA PRO A 151 21.43 -14.68 -6.44
C PRO A 151 22.61 -13.92 -7.08
N TYR A 152 22.33 -13.06 -8.06
CA TYR A 152 23.37 -12.21 -8.66
C TYR A 152 24.02 -11.30 -7.62
N VAL A 153 23.22 -10.56 -6.85
CA VAL A 153 23.71 -9.64 -5.81
C VAL A 153 24.42 -10.42 -4.70
N GLU A 154 23.87 -11.54 -4.24
CA GLU A 154 24.47 -12.38 -3.21
C GLU A 154 25.81 -12.98 -3.64
N ALA A 155 25.94 -13.44 -4.89
CA ALA A 155 27.20 -13.95 -5.41
C ALA A 155 28.31 -12.88 -5.41
N ILE A 156 27.97 -11.63 -5.67
CA ILE A 156 28.91 -10.52 -5.60
C ILE A 156 29.24 -10.18 -4.13
N ALA A 157 28.24 -10.11 -3.27
CA ALA A 157 28.42 -9.74 -1.85
C ALA A 157 29.26 -10.77 -1.07
N LYS A 158 29.12 -12.05 -1.42
CA LYS A 158 29.85 -13.18 -0.80
C LYS A 158 31.14 -13.58 -1.54
N SER A 159 31.58 -12.77 -2.52
CA SER A 159 32.80 -13.04 -3.27
C SER A 159 34.04 -12.98 -2.36
N ASP A 160 34.96 -13.91 -2.52
CA ASP A 160 36.28 -13.91 -1.87
C ASP A 160 37.32 -13.00 -2.57
N ALA A 161 36.93 -12.33 -3.64
CA ALA A 161 37.80 -11.43 -4.40
C ALA A 161 38.24 -10.25 -3.51
N LYS A 162 39.53 -10.00 -3.43
CA LYS A 162 40.12 -8.86 -2.71
C LYS A 162 39.69 -7.50 -3.29
N LYS A 163 39.28 -7.50 -4.55
CA LYS A 163 38.84 -6.28 -5.27
C LYS A 163 37.77 -6.66 -6.30
N LEU A 164 36.59 -6.10 -6.14
CA LEU A 164 35.53 -6.23 -7.12
C LEU A 164 35.79 -5.34 -8.34
N SER A 165 35.51 -5.85 -9.55
CA SER A 165 35.51 -5.05 -10.75
C SER A 165 34.24 -4.17 -10.80
N PRO A 166 34.23 -3.04 -11.54
CA PRO A 166 33.02 -2.24 -11.72
C PRO A 166 31.96 -2.93 -12.61
N ALA A 167 32.32 -4.04 -13.27
CA ALA A 167 31.46 -4.75 -14.22
C ALA A 167 30.17 -5.27 -13.59
N TRP A 168 30.19 -5.65 -12.30
CA TRP A 168 28.98 -6.15 -11.62
C TRP A 168 27.85 -5.12 -11.58
N LYS A 169 28.16 -3.82 -11.44
CA LYS A 169 27.16 -2.75 -11.47
C LYS A 169 26.53 -2.61 -12.86
N ASN A 170 27.32 -2.75 -13.91
CA ASN A 170 26.83 -2.72 -15.28
C ASN A 170 25.98 -3.95 -15.59
N GLY A 171 26.37 -5.13 -15.11
CA GLY A 171 25.58 -6.34 -15.21
C GLY A 171 24.24 -6.22 -14.49
N LEU A 172 24.25 -5.74 -13.25
CA LEU A 172 23.01 -5.49 -12.51
C LEU A 172 22.13 -4.46 -13.18
N GLN A 173 22.70 -3.34 -13.69
CA GLN A 173 21.91 -2.33 -14.43
C GLN A 173 21.28 -2.93 -15.68
N GLY A 174 21.96 -3.83 -16.38
CA GLY A 174 21.40 -4.54 -17.53
C GLY A 174 20.19 -5.42 -17.14
N ILE A 175 20.25 -6.08 -15.98
CA ILE A 175 19.11 -6.84 -15.43
C ILE A 175 17.96 -5.86 -15.10
N LEU A 176 18.21 -4.81 -14.34
CA LEU A 176 17.22 -3.80 -13.96
C LEU A 176 16.54 -3.19 -15.19
N ASP A 177 17.31 -2.79 -16.20
CA ASP A 177 16.78 -2.17 -17.42
C ASP A 177 15.94 -3.16 -18.25
N SER A 178 16.28 -4.45 -18.21
CA SER A 178 15.51 -5.49 -18.92
C SER A 178 14.16 -5.77 -18.26
N TYR A 179 14.09 -5.75 -16.93
CA TYR A 179 12.88 -6.10 -16.19
C TYR A 179 12.00 -4.89 -15.84
N LEU A 180 12.60 -3.72 -15.59
CA LEU A 180 11.91 -2.51 -15.16
C LEU A 180 11.89 -1.39 -16.20
N GLY A 181 12.67 -1.53 -17.28
CA GLY A 181 12.91 -0.47 -18.25
C GLY A 181 14.08 0.42 -17.88
N ALA A 182 14.81 0.88 -18.89
CA ALA A 182 15.90 1.82 -18.72
C ALA A 182 15.35 3.19 -18.28
N THR A 183 15.94 3.73 -17.22
CA THR A 183 15.54 5.05 -16.72
C THR A 183 15.98 6.14 -17.71
N PRO A 184 15.06 7.03 -18.16
CA PRO A 184 15.37 8.03 -19.16
C PRO A 184 16.33 9.08 -18.62
N LYS A 185 17.33 9.46 -19.43
CA LYS A 185 18.19 10.63 -19.11
C LYS A 185 17.45 11.93 -19.42
N GLN A 186 16.65 11.93 -20.50
CA GLN A 186 15.78 13.02 -20.92
C GLN A 186 14.51 12.42 -21.54
N PHE A 187 13.40 13.14 -21.45
CA PHE A 187 12.11 12.78 -22.04
C PHE A 187 11.31 14.03 -22.37
N THR A 188 10.32 13.88 -23.23
CA THR A 188 9.37 14.96 -23.56
C THR A 188 8.06 14.74 -22.81
N TYR A 189 7.57 15.78 -22.14
CA TYR A 189 6.27 15.80 -21.48
C TYR A 189 5.58 17.13 -21.78
N GLU A 190 4.33 17.09 -22.25
CA GLU A 190 3.56 18.28 -22.67
C GLU A 190 4.35 19.23 -23.60
N GLY A 191 5.09 18.65 -24.57
CA GLY A 191 5.87 19.40 -25.56
C GLY A 191 7.17 20.02 -25.03
N ARG A 192 7.57 19.74 -23.79
CA ARG A 192 8.80 20.24 -23.17
C ARG A 192 9.75 19.09 -22.90
N THR A 193 11.05 19.34 -23.04
CA THR A 193 12.08 18.36 -22.71
C THR A 193 12.52 18.52 -21.26
N PHE A 194 12.55 17.41 -20.53
CA PHE A 194 12.96 17.34 -19.13
C PHE A 194 14.05 16.28 -18.90
N THR A 195 14.86 16.51 -17.90
CA THR A 195 15.55 15.46 -17.16
C THR A 195 14.70 15.04 -15.97
N PRO A 196 14.88 13.87 -15.34
CA PRO A 196 14.13 13.49 -14.14
C PRO A 196 14.18 14.54 -13.02
N LYS A 197 15.34 15.17 -12.80
CA LYS A 197 15.47 16.25 -11.79
C LYS A 197 14.72 17.53 -12.17
N SER A 198 14.79 17.95 -13.43
CA SER A 198 14.06 19.13 -13.86
C SER A 198 12.55 18.92 -13.90
N PHE A 199 12.09 17.68 -14.13
CA PHE A 199 10.67 17.33 -14.03
C PHE A 199 10.21 17.32 -12.57
N ALA A 200 10.97 16.74 -11.65
CA ALA A 200 10.69 16.82 -10.21
C ALA A 200 10.51 18.27 -9.76
N ALA A 201 11.42 19.17 -10.16
CA ALA A 201 11.29 20.60 -9.86
C ALA A 201 10.05 21.24 -10.52
N TYR A 202 9.73 20.87 -11.76
CA TYR A 202 8.56 21.39 -12.48
C TYR A 202 7.24 21.03 -11.81
N ILE A 203 7.14 19.84 -11.21
CA ILE A 203 5.95 19.37 -10.48
C ILE A 203 5.96 19.76 -8.99
N GLY A 204 6.97 20.49 -8.52
CA GLY A 204 7.06 20.96 -7.13
C GLY A 204 7.63 19.96 -6.13
N LEU A 205 8.35 18.92 -6.60
CA LEU A 205 9.04 17.91 -5.79
C LEU A 205 10.57 17.99 -5.94
N ASP A 206 11.12 19.19 -5.94
CA ASP A 206 12.57 19.35 -5.94
C ASP A 206 13.18 18.90 -4.60
N SER A 207 14.51 18.87 -4.55
CA SER A 207 15.25 18.42 -3.35
C SER A 207 14.93 19.27 -2.11
N ALA A 208 14.55 20.54 -2.26
CA ALA A 208 14.15 21.39 -1.14
C ALA A 208 12.73 21.05 -0.66
N ALA A 209 11.80 20.82 -1.57
CA ALA A 209 10.44 20.42 -1.26
C ALA A 209 10.39 19.07 -0.52
N CYS A 210 11.28 18.14 -0.86
CA CYS A 210 11.40 16.85 -0.17
C CYS A 210 11.68 16.97 1.34
N ASN A 211 12.27 18.06 1.80
CA ASN A 211 12.48 18.32 3.23
C ASN A 211 11.20 18.69 3.99
N ASN A 212 10.09 18.87 3.32
CA ASN A 212 8.79 19.15 3.94
C ASN A 212 8.07 17.89 4.44
N TYR A 213 8.63 16.71 4.26
CA TYR A 213 8.03 15.46 4.68
C TYR A 213 8.73 14.91 5.92
N VAL A 214 7.97 14.23 6.77
CA VAL A 214 8.43 13.70 8.05
C VAL A 214 7.71 12.40 8.37
N SER A 215 8.44 11.43 8.94
CA SER A 215 7.88 10.15 9.38
C SER A 215 7.65 10.11 10.89
N PHE A 216 6.60 9.37 11.32
CA PHE A 216 6.23 9.15 12.72
C PHE A 216 6.01 7.67 13.02
N THR A 217 6.36 7.28 14.24
CA THR A 217 6.15 5.95 14.82
C THR A 217 5.84 6.06 16.30
N SER A 218 5.53 4.93 16.98
CA SER A 218 5.20 4.93 18.39
C SER A 218 5.63 3.64 19.08
N TYR A 219 6.80 3.65 19.73
CA TYR A 219 7.36 2.51 20.46
C TYR A 219 8.01 2.93 21.77
N THR A 220 8.05 2.05 22.78
CA THR A 220 8.56 2.38 24.12
C THR A 220 10.03 2.07 24.35
N HIS A 221 10.66 1.30 23.45
CA HIS A 221 12.09 0.96 23.55
C HIS A 221 13.01 2.11 23.16
N HIS A 222 12.47 3.18 22.58
CA HIS A 222 13.15 4.46 22.38
C HIS A 222 12.41 5.61 23.07
N PRO A 223 13.10 6.68 23.50
CA PRO A 223 12.44 7.82 24.11
C PRO A 223 11.43 8.49 23.19
N PHE A 224 10.27 8.87 23.74
CA PHE A 224 9.34 9.72 22.98
C PHE A 224 9.94 11.11 22.72
N TRP A 225 9.48 11.73 21.64
CA TRP A 225 9.94 13.04 21.17
C TRP A 225 11.40 13.04 20.68
N SER A 226 11.93 11.87 20.36
CA SER A 226 13.19 11.66 19.68
C SER A 226 12.96 10.93 18.36
N ALA A 227 13.92 10.95 17.47
CA ALA A 227 13.83 10.23 16.21
C ALA A 227 14.81 9.05 16.21
N PHE A 228 14.36 7.92 15.68
CA PHE A 228 15.17 6.72 15.51
C PHE A 228 14.81 6.00 14.20
N ALA A 229 15.67 5.11 13.75
CA ALA A 229 15.37 4.24 12.61
C ALA A 229 14.58 3.02 13.11
N VAL A 230 13.33 2.85 12.65
CA VAL A 230 12.53 1.67 13.01
C VAL A 230 13.26 0.40 12.56
N GLU A 231 13.43 -0.55 13.47
CA GLU A 231 14.23 -1.75 13.26
C GLU A 231 13.42 -2.84 12.51
N VAL A 232 13.21 -2.63 11.23
CA VAL A 232 12.62 -3.59 10.29
C VAL A 232 13.49 -3.71 9.05
N GLN A 233 13.46 -4.88 8.40
CA GLN A 233 14.36 -5.20 7.29
C GLN A 233 14.17 -4.25 6.08
N ASP A 234 12.97 -3.80 5.86
CA ASP A 234 12.63 -2.94 4.72
C ASP A 234 12.97 -1.47 4.95
N ASN A 235 13.31 -1.09 6.20
CA ASN A 235 13.89 0.20 6.55
C ASN A 235 15.42 0.24 6.33
N TRP A 236 15.90 -0.39 5.29
CA TRP A 236 17.31 -0.66 4.99
C TRP A 236 18.20 0.57 4.81
N ARG A 237 17.63 1.74 4.47
CA ARG A 237 18.35 3.03 4.42
C ARG A 237 18.47 3.67 5.80
N ASN A 238 17.79 3.13 6.81
CA ASN A 238 17.74 3.65 8.18
C ASN A 238 17.27 5.11 8.29
N PRO A 239 16.25 5.56 7.54
CA PRO A 239 15.66 6.87 7.78
C PRO A 239 15.09 6.94 9.19
N LEU A 240 15.03 8.17 9.73
CA LEU A 240 14.53 8.39 11.07
C LEU A 240 13.03 8.71 11.06
N SER A 241 12.28 8.05 11.94
CA SER A 241 10.89 8.37 12.26
C SER A 241 10.81 8.99 13.66
N TRP A 242 10.04 10.06 13.83
CA TRP A 242 9.79 10.66 15.12
C TRP A 242 8.95 9.72 15.99
N ASN A 243 9.46 9.39 17.15
CA ASN A 243 8.78 8.54 18.12
C ASN A 243 7.86 9.39 18.99
N VAL A 244 6.57 9.14 18.93
CA VAL A 244 5.56 9.88 19.67
C VAL A 244 4.68 8.94 20.49
N PRO A 245 4.04 9.38 21.60
CA PRO A 245 3.02 8.59 22.30
C PRO A 245 1.92 8.13 21.36
N ILE A 246 1.34 6.96 21.63
CA ILE A 246 0.34 6.30 20.76
C ILE A 246 -0.85 7.21 20.39
N ASP A 247 -1.33 8.02 21.31
CA ASP A 247 -2.43 8.96 21.10
C ASP A 247 -2.10 10.09 20.10
N CYS A 248 -0.81 10.31 19.82
CA CYS A 248 -0.37 11.27 18.83
C CYS A 248 -0.50 10.73 17.40
N LEU A 249 -0.50 9.40 17.19
CA LEU A 249 -0.64 8.81 15.85
C LEU A 249 -1.98 9.22 15.23
N GLU A 250 -3.08 8.94 15.93
CA GLU A 250 -4.42 9.33 15.47
C GLU A 250 -4.54 10.85 15.30
N LYS A 251 -4.06 11.64 16.27
CA LYS A 251 -4.12 13.10 16.19
C LYS A 251 -3.42 13.67 14.96
N ILE A 252 -2.26 13.10 14.58
CA ILE A 252 -1.52 13.54 13.39
C ILE A 252 -2.29 13.18 12.13
N ILE A 253 -2.79 11.95 12.03
CA ILE A 253 -3.54 11.46 10.86
C ILE A 253 -4.83 12.27 10.69
N ASP A 254 -5.62 12.43 11.76
CA ASP A 254 -6.85 13.22 11.72
C ASP A 254 -6.58 14.66 11.31
N ASN A 255 -5.56 15.30 11.91
CA ASN A 255 -5.21 16.67 11.55
C ASN A 255 -4.77 16.78 10.09
N ALA A 256 -4.02 15.80 9.57
CA ALA A 256 -3.62 15.75 8.18
C ALA A 256 -4.85 15.71 7.26
N ILE A 257 -5.74 14.74 7.48
CA ILE A 257 -6.93 14.54 6.64
C ILE A 257 -7.85 15.76 6.70
N MET A 258 -8.14 16.28 7.88
CA MET A 258 -9.04 17.44 8.04
C MET A 258 -8.51 18.71 7.40
N ASN A 259 -7.17 18.85 7.26
CA ASN A 259 -6.53 19.99 6.60
C ASN A 259 -6.19 19.74 5.11
N GLY A 260 -6.75 18.69 4.51
CA GLY A 260 -6.63 18.43 3.08
C GLY A 260 -5.32 17.75 2.67
N TYR A 261 -4.59 17.12 3.61
CA TYR A 261 -3.41 16.30 3.35
C TYR A 261 -3.75 14.82 3.37
N THR A 262 -2.88 14.02 2.78
CA THR A 262 -2.94 12.56 2.84
C THR A 262 -1.80 12.03 3.71
N VAL A 263 -1.78 10.72 3.95
CA VAL A 263 -0.77 10.05 4.79
C VAL A 263 -0.27 8.81 4.07
N ALA A 264 1.03 8.73 3.79
CA ALA A 264 1.66 7.48 3.34
C ALA A 264 1.88 6.59 4.56
N TRP A 265 1.07 5.55 4.69
CA TRP A 265 1.02 4.64 5.83
C TRP A 265 1.72 3.33 5.52
N GLY A 266 2.63 2.91 6.41
CA GLY A 266 3.24 1.58 6.44
C GLY A 266 2.79 0.83 7.68
N GLY A 267 2.40 -0.43 7.51
CA GLY A 267 1.92 -1.23 8.64
C GLY A 267 1.58 -2.66 8.29
N ASP A 268 1.03 -3.34 9.29
CA ASP A 268 0.67 -4.74 9.24
C ASP A 268 -0.76 -4.93 8.70
N VAL A 269 -0.88 -5.76 7.68
CA VAL A 269 -2.16 -6.19 7.08
C VAL A 269 -2.32 -7.72 7.09
N SER A 270 -1.43 -8.45 7.76
CA SER A 270 -1.50 -9.91 7.90
C SER A 270 -2.64 -10.35 8.82
N GLU A 271 -3.10 -9.47 9.69
CA GLU A 271 -4.16 -9.66 10.65
C GLU A 271 -5.45 -10.24 10.06
N ASP A 272 -6.11 -11.13 10.81
CA ASP A 272 -7.41 -11.68 10.41
C ASP A 272 -8.50 -10.61 10.28
N GLY A 273 -8.35 -9.48 10.98
CA GLY A 273 -9.25 -8.32 10.88
C GLY A 273 -9.13 -7.55 9.57
N PHE A 274 -8.05 -7.72 8.80
CA PHE A 274 -7.90 -7.16 7.46
C PHE A 274 -8.58 -8.06 6.44
N THR A 275 -9.81 -7.72 6.06
CA THR A 275 -10.65 -8.56 5.19
C THR A 275 -10.40 -8.28 3.70
N ARG A 276 -10.81 -9.21 2.85
CA ARG A 276 -10.69 -9.05 1.38
C ARG A 276 -11.79 -8.20 0.77
N THR A 277 -12.85 -7.91 1.53
CA THR A 277 -13.98 -7.09 1.07
C THR A 277 -13.67 -5.60 1.09
N GLY A 278 -12.58 -5.20 1.75
CA GLY A 278 -12.16 -3.80 1.90
C GLY A 278 -12.50 -3.21 3.27
N LEU A 279 -12.58 -4.05 4.30
CA LEU A 279 -12.80 -3.65 5.69
C LEU A 279 -11.62 -4.10 6.55
N ALA A 280 -11.28 -3.32 7.57
CA ALA A 280 -10.27 -3.71 8.55
C ALA A 280 -10.65 -3.27 9.97
N TYR A 281 -10.54 -4.22 10.92
CA TYR A 281 -10.94 -4.08 12.31
C TYR A 281 -9.86 -4.58 13.24
N MET A 282 -9.58 -3.84 14.33
CA MET A 282 -8.79 -4.36 15.46
C MET A 282 -9.69 -5.17 16.38
N TYR A 283 -10.09 -6.37 15.91
CA TYR A 283 -11.13 -7.16 16.57
C TYR A 283 -10.65 -7.83 17.87
N ASP A 284 -11.58 -7.95 18.83
CA ASP A 284 -11.38 -8.71 20.06
C ASP A 284 -11.59 -10.20 19.80
N THR A 285 -10.50 -10.93 19.61
CA THR A 285 -10.53 -12.36 19.28
C THR A 285 -11.38 -13.18 20.25
N LYS A 286 -11.31 -12.88 21.56
CA LYS A 286 -12.08 -13.62 22.58
C LYS A 286 -13.56 -13.36 22.45
N LYS A 287 -13.94 -12.10 22.26
CA LYS A 287 -15.36 -11.76 22.08
C LYS A 287 -15.91 -12.31 20.76
N VAL A 288 -15.17 -12.20 19.65
CA VAL A 288 -15.58 -12.73 18.34
C VAL A 288 -15.74 -14.26 18.39
N ALA A 289 -14.78 -14.98 18.98
CA ALA A 289 -14.89 -16.43 19.15
C ALA A 289 -16.13 -16.85 19.93
N ASN A 290 -16.48 -16.09 20.98
CA ASN A 290 -17.70 -16.34 21.77
C ASN A 290 -19.00 -16.01 21.00
N MET A 291 -18.99 -14.98 20.15
CA MET A 291 -20.16 -14.61 19.31
C MET A 291 -20.48 -15.67 18.25
N ASP A 292 -19.46 -16.35 17.72
CA ASP A 292 -19.63 -17.44 16.75
C ASP A 292 -20.03 -18.78 17.42
N GLY A 293 -20.21 -18.80 18.75
CA GLY A 293 -20.49 -20.01 19.52
C GLY A 293 -19.30 -20.97 19.62
N SER A 294 -18.12 -20.49 19.27
CA SER A 294 -16.86 -21.22 19.34
C SER A 294 -16.11 -20.85 20.60
N ASP A 295 -15.57 -21.85 21.31
CA ASP A 295 -14.56 -21.56 22.32
C ASP A 295 -13.23 -21.15 21.64
N MET A 296 -12.32 -20.54 22.38
CA MET A 296 -11.02 -20.07 21.86
C MET A 296 -10.22 -21.23 21.25
N ALA A 297 -10.32 -22.45 21.79
CA ALA A 297 -9.61 -23.61 21.26
C ALA A 297 -10.12 -24.02 19.87
N HIS A 298 -11.44 -23.88 19.63
CA HIS A 298 -12.01 -24.09 18.30
C HIS A 298 -11.61 -22.97 17.34
N TRP A 299 -11.67 -21.69 17.80
CA TRP A 299 -11.26 -20.54 17.01
C TRP A 299 -9.85 -20.67 16.44
N LEU A 300 -8.88 -21.08 17.28
CA LEU A 300 -7.50 -21.26 16.88
C LEU A 300 -7.28 -22.39 15.84
N LYS A 301 -8.22 -23.34 15.74
CA LYS A 301 -8.20 -24.40 14.71
C LYS A 301 -8.78 -23.96 13.37
N LEU A 302 -9.48 -22.84 13.30
CA LEU A 302 -9.99 -22.31 12.04
C LEU A 302 -8.84 -21.83 11.14
N THR A 303 -9.02 -21.97 9.84
CA THR A 303 -8.11 -21.32 8.88
C THR A 303 -8.26 -19.82 8.92
N ALA A 304 -7.20 -19.05 8.61
CA ALA A 304 -7.25 -17.60 8.52
C ALA A 304 -8.40 -17.11 7.61
N ALA A 305 -8.65 -17.79 6.48
CA ALA A 305 -9.76 -17.45 5.60
C ALA A 305 -11.15 -17.57 6.28
N LYS A 306 -11.34 -18.62 7.10
CA LYS A 306 -12.59 -18.78 7.86
C LYS A 306 -12.74 -17.70 8.92
N ARG A 307 -11.67 -17.40 9.68
CA ARG A 307 -11.69 -16.33 10.68
C ARG A 307 -12.00 -14.97 10.04
N LYS A 308 -11.32 -14.62 8.93
CA LYS A 308 -11.61 -13.40 8.16
C LYS A 308 -13.07 -13.31 7.69
N ASN A 309 -13.65 -14.42 7.22
CA ASN A 309 -15.05 -14.45 6.80
C ASN A 309 -16.01 -14.24 7.98
N ILE A 310 -15.71 -14.79 9.16
CA ILE A 310 -16.52 -14.57 10.37
C ILE A 310 -16.46 -13.08 10.76
N VAL A 311 -15.26 -12.50 10.86
CA VAL A 311 -15.08 -11.07 11.18
C VAL A 311 -15.83 -10.20 10.17
N ASP A 312 -15.69 -10.49 8.88
CA ASP A 312 -16.37 -9.75 7.81
C ASP A 312 -17.90 -9.83 7.91
N SER A 313 -18.44 -11.01 8.28
CA SER A 313 -19.89 -11.20 8.46
C SER A 313 -20.49 -10.42 9.64
N LEU A 314 -19.69 -10.12 10.66
CA LEU A 314 -20.10 -9.31 11.79
C LEU A 314 -20.22 -7.82 11.42
N GLY A 315 -19.41 -7.34 10.48
CA GLY A 315 -19.46 -5.97 9.94
C GLY A 315 -19.41 -4.92 11.05
N VAL A 316 -20.43 -4.05 11.13
CA VAL A 316 -20.50 -2.97 12.15
C VAL A 316 -20.54 -3.48 13.59
N ASN A 317 -20.89 -4.74 13.80
CA ASN A 317 -20.99 -5.37 15.13
C ASN A 317 -19.68 -6.03 15.59
N VAL A 318 -18.61 -5.91 14.83
CA VAL A 318 -17.29 -6.43 15.24
C VAL A 318 -16.88 -5.77 16.56
N PRO A 319 -16.71 -6.54 17.66
CA PRO A 319 -16.15 -6.01 18.88
C PRO A 319 -14.66 -5.77 18.67
N GLU A 320 -14.18 -4.58 19.07
CA GLU A 320 -12.78 -4.20 18.92
C GLU A 320 -12.06 -4.07 20.24
N ILE A 321 -10.74 -4.18 20.18
CA ILE A 321 -9.81 -3.83 21.24
C ILE A 321 -9.35 -2.39 20.99
N GLU A 322 -9.35 -1.57 22.03
CA GLU A 322 -8.67 -0.28 22.01
C GLU A 322 -7.16 -0.49 22.17
N PRO A 323 -6.35 -0.05 21.20
CA PRO A 323 -4.92 -0.28 21.23
C PRO A 323 -4.24 0.51 22.33
N THR A 324 -3.36 -0.15 23.08
CA THR A 324 -2.54 0.51 24.10
C THR A 324 -1.07 0.58 23.69
N GLN A 325 -0.33 1.53 24.26
CA GLN A 325 1.11 1.66 24.03
C GLN A 325 1.85 0.35 24.35
N LYS A 326 1.47 -0.30 25.48
CA LYS A 326 2.06 -1.57 25.89
C LYS A 326 1.79 -2.68 24.86
N MET A 327 0.53 -2.83 24.43
CA MET A 327 0.15 -3.85 23.45
C MET A 327 0.92 -3.68 22.13
N ARG A 328 1.08 -2.44 21.64
CA ARG A 328 1.85 -2.17 20.43
C ARG A 328 3.30 -2.63 20.56
N GLN A 329 3.94 -2.28 21.70
CA GLN A 329 5.33 -2.69 21.94
C GLN A 329 5.47 -4.21 22.01
N GLU A 330 4.60 -4.87 22.80
CA GLU A 330 4.62 -6.33 22.95
C GLU A 330 4.47 -7.03 21.59
N ARG A 331 3.48 -6.61 20.77
CA ARG A 331 3.26 -7.18 19.43
C ARG A 331 4.45 -6.98 18.48
N TYR A 332 5.13 -5.84 18.58
CA TYR A 332 6.34 -5.58 17.80
C TYR A 332 7.51 -6.47 18.25
N ASP A 333 7.72 -6.61 19.55
CA ASP A 333 8.79 -7.43 20.12
C ASP A 333 8.57 -8.92 19.87
N ASP A 334 7.30 -9.37 19.85
CA ASP A 334 6.91 -10.78 19.66
C ASP A 334 6.63 -11.18 18.19
N TRP A 335 6.86 -10.26 17.25
CA TRP A 335 6.62 -10.46 15.81
C TRP A 335 5.15 -10.66 15.42
N GLU A 336 4.22 -10.27 16.28
CA GLU A 336 2.79 -10.18 15.94
C GLU A 336 2.46 -8.94 15.11
N LEU A 337 3.33 -7.92 15.13
CA LEU A 337 3.23 -6.71 14.34
C LEU A 337 4.44 -6.66 13.39
N THR A 338 4.16 -6.83 12.09
CA THR A 338 5.19 -6.92 11.05
C THR A 338 5.05 -5.81 10.00
N ASP A 339 6.13 -5.55 9.27
CA ASP A 339 6.12 -4.58 8.18
C ASP A 339 5.71 -5.28 6.87
N ASP A 340 4.41 -5.20 6.54
CA ASP A 340 3.83 -5.98 5.46
C ASP A 340 3.44 -5.17 4.23
N HIS A 341 2.91 -3.95 4.44
CA HIS A 341 2.23 -3.25 3.35
C HIS A 341 2.22 -1.73 3.51
N GLY A 342 2.35 -1.05 2.37
CA GLY A 342 2.19 0.40 2.27
C GLY A 342 0.86 0.78 1.61
N MET A 343 0.15 1.76 2.16
CA MET A 343 -1.13 2.27 1.65
C MET A 343 -1.23 3.79 1.83
N LEU A 344 -2.26 4.41 1.22
CA LEU A 344 -2.50 5.85 1.32
C LEU A 344 -3.79 6.14 2.09
N ILE A 345 -3.69 6.76 3.27
CA ILE A 345 -4.86 7.28 3.99
C ILE A 345 -5.23 8.64 3.40
N TYR A 346 -6.50 8.81 2.99
CA TYR A 346 -6.95 10.03 2.31
C TYR A 346 -8.30 10.58 2.77
N GLY A 347 -8.98 9.88 3.67
CA GLY A 347 -10.29 10.32 4.13
C GLY A 347 -10.70 9.72 5.46
N ILE A 348 -11.80 10.24 6.00
CA ILE A 348 -12.48 9.76 7.21
C ILE A 348 -13.97 9.59 6.88
N ALA A 349 -14.52 8.46 7.25
CA ALA A 349 -15.95 8.15 7.16
C ALA A 349 -16.45 7.55 8.47
N LYS A 350 -17.77 7.52 8.66
CA LYS A 350 -18.42 6.81 9.78
C LYS A 350 -19.47 5.87 9.26
N ASP A 351 -19.67 4.75 9.96
CA ASP A 351 -20.74 3.82 9.68
C ASP A 351 -22.08 4.31 10.28
N GLN A 352 -23.14 3.52 10.08
CA GLN A 352 -24.49 3.82 10.60
C GLN A 352 -24.59 3.84 12.13
N ASN A 353 -23.62 3.25 12.84
CA ASN A 353 -23.54 3.25 14.30
C ASN A 353 -22.66 4.40 14.83
N GLY A 354 -22.07 5.20 13.93
CA GLY A 354 -21.21 6.33 14.27
C GLY A 354 -19.75 5.96 14.52
N LYS A 355 -19.33 4.69 14.31
CA LYS A 355 -17.94 4.28 14.40
C LYS A 355 -17.16 4.89 13.23
N GLU A 356 -16.00 5.47 13.51
CA GLU A 356 -15.14 6.13 12.52
C GLU A 356 -14.13 5.19 11.90
N TYR A 357 -13.89 5.41 10.61
CA TYR A 357 -12.95 4.67 9.77
C TYR A 357 -12.11 5.64 8.96
N TYR A 358 -10.87 5.28 8.73
CA TYR A 358 -10.08 5.89 7.68
C TYR A 358 -10.42 5.28 6.32
N MET A 359 -10.48 6.13 5.30
CA MET A 359 -10.58 5.72 3.89
C MET A 359 -9.16 5.59 3.36
N VAL A 360 -8.80 4.38 2.94
CA VAL A 360 -7.42 4.00 2.61
C VAL A 360 -7.37 3.44 1.19
N LYS A 361 -6.58 4.09 0.32
CA LYS A 361 -6.34 3.64 -1.04
C LYS A 361 -5.28 2.54 -1.04
N ASN A 362 -5.62 1.39 -1.63
CA ASN A 362 -4.71 0.27 -1.85
C ASN A 362 -4.19 0.26 -3.30
N SER A 363 -3.16 -0.53 -3.55
CA SER A 363 -2.50 -0.72 -4.85
C SER A 363 -2.72 -2.11 -5.44
N TRP A 364 -3.92 -2.70 -5.23
CA TRP A 364 -4.28 -4.02 -5.76
C TRP A 364 -5.35 -3.96 -6.86
N GLY A 365 -5.43 -2.82 -7.58
CA GLY A 365 -6.48 -2.56 -8.56
C GLY A 365 -7.84 -2.28 -7.91
N GLU A 366 -8.85 -2.06 -8.73
CA GLU A 366 -10.23 -1.81 -8.28
C GLU A 366 -10.92 -3.10 -7.83
N THR A 367 -10.36 -3.75 -6.81
CA THR A 367 -10.86 -5.00 -6.22
C THR A 367 -11.71 -4.74 -4.97
N GLY A 368 -12.39 -5.79 -4.50
CA GLY A 368 -13.24 -5.73 -3.31
C GLY A 368 -14.54 -4.94 -3.51
N ASP A 369 -15.33 -4.86 -2.45
CA ASP A 369 -16.66 -4.21 -2.46
C ASP A 369 -16.56 -2.68 -2.66
N TYR A 370 -15.42 -2.10 -2.33
CA TYR A 370 -15.16 -0.66 -2.37
C TYR A 370 -14.13 -0.27 -3.43
N LYS A 371 -13.95 -1.11 -4.47
CA LYS A 371 -13.15 -0.82 -5.67
C LYS A 371 -11.73 -0.29 -5.36
N GLY A 372 -10.97 -1.06 -4.58
CA GLY A 372 -9.58 -0.75 -4.24
C GLY A 372 -9.43 0.21 -3.06
N ILE A 373 -10.52 0.57 -2.39
CA ILE A 373 -10.51 1.33 -1.15
C ILE A 373 -10.79 0.39 0.03
N TRP A 374 -10.08 0.59 1.13
CA TRP A 374 -10.33 -0.03 2.42
C TRP A 374 -10.88 0.99 3.40
N TYR A 375 -11.89 0.57 4.17
CA TYR A 375 -12.37 1.30 5.35
C TYR A 375 -11.77 0.60 6.57
N MET A 376 -10.79 1.24 7.20
CA MET A 376 -10.07 0.71 8.34
C MET A 376 -10.45 1.47 9.59
N THR A 377 -10.84 0.77 10.66
CA THR A 377 -11.14 1.44 11.93
C THR A 377 -9.90 2.19 12.44
N LYS A 378 -10.11 3.27 13.20
CA LYS A 378 -9.00 4.02 13.81
C LYS A 378 -8.17 3.11 14.72
N ASN A 379 -8.82 2.22 15.45
CA ASN A 379 -8.13 1.22 16.28
C ASN A 379 -7.21 0.31 15.45
N PHE A 380 -7.67 -0.15 14.27
CA PHE A 380 -6.83 -0.96 13.38
C PHE A 380 -5.58 -0.19 12.93
N ILE A 381 -5.76 1.04 12.47
CA ILE A 381 -4.63 1.88 12.01
C ILE A 381 -3.67 2.13 13.15
N VAL A 382 -4.14 2.56 14.33
CA VAL A 382 -3.25 2.85 15.48
C VAL A 382 -2.52 1.60 15.96
N ALA A 383 -3.20 0.43 16.00
CA ALA A 383 -2.60 -0.83 16.44
C ALA A 383 -1.52 -1.34 15.47
N ASN A 384 -1.72 -1.19 14.16
CA ASN A 384 -0.94 -1.86 13.12
C ASN A 384 0.01 -0.94 12.34
N THR A 385 0.15 0.33 12.73
CA THR A 385 1.12 1.26 12.12
C THR A 385 2.56 0.85 12.45
N MET A 386 3.41 0.64 11.43
CA MET A 386 4.86 0.64 11.61
C MET A 386 5.38 2.07 11.72
N ASP A 387 5.23 2.80 10.64
CA ASP A 387 5.43 4.24 10.57
C ASP A 387 4.49 4.85 9.53
N PHE A 388 4.46 6.17 9.46
CA PHE A 388 3.77 6.86 8.36
C PHE A 388 4.44 8.19 8.05
N MET A 389 4.41 8.58 6.77
CA MET A 389 4.92 9.86 6.31
C MET A 389 3.80 10.86 6.07
N VAL A 390 4.03 12.10 6.48
CA VAL A 390 3.14 13.24 6.26
C VAL A 390 3.92 14.50 5.87
N ASN A 391 3.21 15.47 5.30
CA ASN A 391 3.71 16.82 5.16
C ASN A 391 3.83 17.48 6.55
N LYS A 392 4.94 18.15 6.83
CA LYS A 392 5.17 18.86 8.12
C LYS A 392 4.04 19.83 8.47
N ASN A 393 3.43 20.46 7.46
CA ASN A 393 2.29 21.37 7.68
C ASN A 393 1.02 20.65 8.14
N ALA A 394 0.94 19.34 7.93
CA ALA A 394 -0.16 18.50 8.40
C ALA A 394 -0.06 18.11 9.88
N VAL A 395 1.11 18.32 10.50
CA VAL A 395 1.35 17.93 11.91
C VAL A 395 0.80 19.00 12.85
N PRO A 396 0.06 18.64 13.94
CA PRO A 396 -0.40 19.58 14.94
C PRO A 396 0.74 20.43 15.54
N LYS A 397 0.47 21.72 15.81
CA LYS A 397 1.51 22.67 16.23
C LYS A 397 2.23 22.28 17.53
N ASP A 398 1.49 21.72 18.48
CA ASP A 398 2.03 21.25 19.76
C ASP A 398 2.97 20.06 19.58
N ILE A 399 2.65 19.14 18.67
CA ILE A 399 3.51 17.98 18.33
C ILE A 399 4.77 18.46 17.60
N ARG A 400 4.62 19.35 16.60
CA ARG A 400 5.79 19.95 15.91
C ARG A 400 6.76 20.60 16.88
N LYS A 401 6.24 21.40 17.84
CA LYS A 401 7.06 22.05 18.85
C LYS A 401 7.83 21.05 19.71
N LYS A 402 7.21 19.92 20.09
CA LYS A 402 7.86 18.87 20.89
C LYS A 402 8.92 18.11 20.09
N CYS A 403 8.71 17.93 18.80
CA CYS A 403 9.68 17.32 17.87
C CYS A 403 10.75 18.31 17.39
N GLY A 404 10.64 19.60 17.63
CA GLY A 404 11.66 20.60 17.31
C GLY A 404 11.67 21.08 15.86
N PHE A 405 10.52 21.06 15.15
CA PHE A 405 10.38 21.59 13.79
C PHE A 405 9.09 22.38 13.56
#